data_e14a5aafb461ac83150d2deea058a0b2
#
_entry.id   e14a5aafb461ac83150d2deea058a0b2
#
_cell.length_a   1.000
_cell.length_b   1.000
_cell.length_c   1.000
_cell.angle_alpha   90.00
_cell.angle_beta   90.00
_cell.angle_gamma   90.00
#
_symmetry.space_group_name_H-M   'P 1'
#
loop_
_entity.id
_entity.type
_entity.pdbx_description
1 polymer ?
#
loop_
_entity_poly.entity_id
_entity_poly.type
_entity_poly.pdbx_seq_one_letter_code
_entity_poly.pdbx_strand_id
1 'polypeptide(L)'
;MATTHRGLDDRGFIEREGSLSRIQPDFRPVVSAARDGLLAAFGPRMTSAYLYGSVPRGTARPGRSDLDLLLALRDEPTDEDRAQARALADVLDREFAQIDGVGLIILSRTQVLSDLERHDLGWFVACLCTPLLGEDLAEYLPRYRPDSLLARETNGDLRLFLARWRERIARGDDPRTLDRLISRHLVRTGFTLVMPRWNGWTSDLTQMAEVFAAYYPQRANAMRRAARAAYEPVGAPHTLRAYTEDLGPWLAAEYEAVHGVKAPRP
;
A
#
# COMPACT_ATOMS: atom_id res chain seq x y z
N MET A 1 -24.58 -20.47 -6.46
CA MET A 1 -23.43 -19.63 -6.88
C MET A 1 -22.75 -19.18 -5.61
N ALA A 2 -21.50 -19.58 -5.37
CA ALA A 2 -20.74 -19.08 -4.23
C ALA A 2 -20.63 -17.57 -4.40
N THR A 3 -21.14 -16.80 -3.47
CA THR A 3 -20.93 -15.35 -3.39
C THR A 3 -19.43 -15.14 -3.19
N THR A 4 -18.76 -14.76 -4.25
CA THR A 4 -17.33 -14.41 -4.19
C THR A 4 -17.21 -13.25 -3.20
N HIS A 5 -16.63 -13.48 -2.03
CA HIS A 5 -16.43 -12.46 -1.01
C HIS A 5 -15.58 -11.34 -1.63
N ARG A 6 -16.16 -10.15 -1.72
CA ARG A 6 -15.51 -9.00 -2.39
C ARG A 6 -14.81 -8.07 -1.42
N GLY A 7 -14.36 -8.56 -0.27
CA GLY A 7 -13.69 -7.75 0.76
C GLY A 7 -14.59 -6.71 1.41
N LEU A 8 -15.91 -6.92 1.38
CA LEU A 8 -16.90 -6.05 2.02
C LEU A 8 -17.71 -6.84 3.04
N ASP A 9 -18.11 -6.16 4.10
CA ASP A 9 -19.08 -6.69 5.05
C ASP A 9 -20.51 -6.63 4.50
N ASP A 10 -21.47 -7.16 5.28
CA ASP A 10 -22.89 -7.21 4.92
C ASP A 10 -23.54 -5.85 4.69
N ARG A 11 -22.89 -4.77 5.16
CA ARG A 11 -23.34 -3.38 4.99
C ARG A 11 -22.64 -2.67 3.83
N GLY A 12 -21.73 -3.37 3.10
CA GLY A 12 -20.98 -2.86 1.97
C GLY A 12 -19.81 -1.95 2.34
N PHE A 13 -19.28 -2.06 3.55
CA PHE A 13 -18.03 -1.40 3.96
C PHE A 13 -16.84 -2.32 3.74
N ILE A 14 -15.71 -1.74 3.38
CA ILE A 14 -14.44 -2.47 3.22
C ILE A 14 -14.03 -3.06 4.56
N GLU A 15 -13.82 -4.37 4.60
CA GLU A 15 -13.32 -5.07 5.77
C GLU A 15 -11.81 -4.89 5.93
N ARG A 16 -11.32 -4.89 7.16
CA ARG A 16 -9.88 -4.93 7.43
C ARG A 16 -9.28 -6.24 6.92
N GLU A 17 -8.27 -6.15 6.05
CA GLU A 17 -7.73 -7.33 5.37
C GLU A 17 -6.88 -8.25 6.23
N GLY A 18 -6.18 -7.71 7.21
CA GLY A 18 -5.20 -8.43 8.02
C GLY A 18 -5.70 -8.82 9.41
N SER A 19 -5.01 -9.78 10.03
CA SER A 19 -5.21 -10.18 11.42
C SER A 19 -3.93 -10.78 11.99
N LEU A 20 -3.64 -10.56 13.28
CA LEU A 20 -2.53 -11.20 13.97
C LEU A 20 -2.67 -12.74 13.98
N SER A 21 -3.91 -13.24 13.96
CA SER A 21 -4.18 -14.68 13.93
C SER A 21 -3.80 -15.35 12.60
N ARG A 22 -3.69 -14.58 11.51
CA ARG A 22 -3.28 -15.08 10.18
C ARG A 22 -1.77 -15.11 9.98
N ILE A 23 -0.97 -14.55 10.92
CA ILE A 23 0.49 -14.54 10.81
C ILE A 23 1.02 -15.97 10.81
N GLN A 24 1.69 -16.34 9.73
CA GLN A 24 2.29 -17.65 9.57
C GLN A 24 3.38 -17.88 10.64
N PRO A 25 3.58 -19.13 11.11
CA PRO A 25 4.55 -19.44 12.17
C PRO A 25 5.95 -18.88 11.92
N ASP A 26 6.44 -18.95 10.67
CA ASP A 26 7.79 -18.50 10.28
C ASP A 26 8.01 -17.00 10.48
N PHE A 27 6.95 -16.19 10.45
CA PHE A 27 7.03 -14.74 10.63
C PHE A 27 6.77 -14.27 12.06
N ARG A 28 6.28 -15.15 12.96
CA ARG A 28 6.00 -14.76 14.36
C ARG A 28 7.23 -14.26 15.11
N PRO A 29 8.43 -14.86 14.96
CA PRO A 29 9.63 -14.38 15.65
C PRO A 29 9.98 -12.94 15.25
N VAL A 30 10.01 -12.60 13.96
CA VAL A 30 10.34 -11.24 13.50
C VAL A 30 9.26 -10.23 13.93
N VAL A 31 7.98 -10.62 13.93
CA VAL A 31 6.89 -9.77 14.42
C VAL A 31 7.03 -9.50 15.91
N SER A 32 7.41 -10.52 16.72
CA SER A 32 7.67 -10.33 18.15
C SER A 32 8.86 -9.39 18.39
N ALA A 33 9.97 -9.58 17.67
CA ALA A 33 11.15 -8.74 17.77
C ALA A 33 10.84 -7.29 17.35
N ALA A 34 10.07 -7.10 16.27
CA ALA A 34 9.61 -5.77 15.84
C ALA A 34 8.76 -5.08 16.91
N ARG A 35 7.82 -5.81 17.52
CA ARG A 35 6.99 -5.29 18.62
C ARG A 35 7.84 -4.84 19.79
N ASP A 36 8.77 -5.67 20.24
CA ASP A 36 9.61 -5.39 21.40
C ASP A 36 10.60 -4.24 21.10
N GLY A 37 11.16 -4.19 19.88
CA GLY A 37 12.00 -3.10 19.41
C GLY A 37 11.26 -1.76 19.32
N LEU A 38 10.02 -1.75 18.82
CA LEU A 38 9.18 -0.54 18.78
C LEU A 38 8.85 -0.03 20.18
N LEU A 39 8.54 -0.92 21.13
CA LEU A 39 8.29 -0.56 22.53
C LEU A 39 9.55 0.03 23.19
N ALA A 40 10.70 -0.58 22.98
CA ALA A 40 11.97 -0.10 23.53
C ALA A 40 12.38 1.27 22.98
N ALA A 41 12.20 1.46 21.66
CA ALA A 41 12.62 2.69 20.98
C ALA A 41 11.64 3.86 21.19
N PHE A 42 10.33 3.61 21.12
CA PHE A 42 9.30 4.65 21.03
C PHE A 42 8.26 4.62 22.15
N GLY A 43 8.32 3.69 23.11
CA GLY A 43 7.28 3.40 24.07
C GLY A 43 6.44 4.58 24.56
N PRO A 44 7.00 5.57 25.28
CA PRO A 44 6.24 6.70 25.82
C PRO A 44 5.70 7.66 24.74
N ARG A 45 6.33 7.68 23.57
CA ARG A 45 5.98 8.57 22.47
C ARG A 45 5.05 7.92 21.44
N MET A 46 4.96 6.59 21.47
CA MET A 46 4.12 5.83 20.57
C MET A 46 2.65 5.97 20.94
N THR A 47 1.81 6.27 19.96
CA THR A 47 0.35 6.12 20.07
C THR A 47 -0.06 4.72 19.63
N SER A 48 0.41 4.30 18.47
CA SER A 48 0.02 3.03 17.86
C SER A 48 1.12 2.48 16.97
N ALA A 49 1.16 1.16 16.83
CA ALA A 49 1.93 0.51 15.79
C ALA A 49 1.08 -0.56 15.10
N TYR A 50 1.32 -0.73 13.80
CA TYR A 50 0.56 -1.63 12.94
C TYR A 50 1.47 -2.47 12.07
N LEU A 51 0.98 -3.65 11.72
CA LEU A 51 1.46 -4.44 10.59
C LEU A 51 0.55 -4.21 9.38
N TYR A 52 1.13 -4.17 8.18
CA TYR A 52 0.34 -4.21 6.95
C TYR A 52 1.01 -5.12 5.91
N GLY A 53 0.44 -5.23 4.72
CA GLY A 53 1.03 -6.04 3.68
C GLY A 53 0.79 -7.55 3.82
N SER A 54 1.71 -8.37 3.34
CA SER A 54 1.52 -9.82 3.20
C SER A 54 1.54 -10.59 4.52
N VAL A 55 2.30 -10.13 5.51
CA VAL A 55 2.46 -10.81 6.80
C VAL A 55 1.14 -10.92 7.56
N PRO A 56 0.41 -9.83 7.87
CA PRO A 56 -0.86 -9.93 8.57
C PRO A 56 -1.99 -10.52 7.70
N ARG A 57 -1.85 -10.55 6.37
CA ARG A 57 -2.79 -11.25 5.48
C ARG A 57 -2.59 -12.77 5.45
N GLY A 58 -1.47 -13.28 5.96
CA GLY A 58 -1.12 -14.70 5.92
C GLY A 58 -0.67 -15.19 4.53
N THR A 59 -0.21 -14.27 3.67
CA THR A 59 0.24 -14.57 2.31
C THR A 59 1.73 -14.31 2.09
N ALA A 60 2.48 -14.06 3.17
CA ALA A 60 3.91 -13.81 3.12
C ALA A 60 4.68 -15.06 2.67
N ARG A 61 5.78 -14.84 1.95
CA ARG A 61 6.68 -15.89 1.43
C ARG A 61 8.07 -15.71 2.04
N PRO A 62 8.61 -16.71 2.75
CA PRO A 62 9.94 -16.62 3.34
C PRO A 62 11.01 -16.24 2.30
N GLY A 63 11.90 -15.31 2.67
CA GLY A 63 12.96 -14.77 1.83
C GLY A 63 12.51 -13.95 0.62
N ARG A 64 11.24 -13.54 0.57
CA ARG A 64 10.66 -12.71 -0.53
C ARG A 64 9.73 -11.62 -0.08
N SER A 65 9.16 -11.73 1.10
CA SER A 65 8.19 -10.77 1.62
C SER A 65 8.86 -9.85 2.62
N ASP A 66 8.57 -8.56 2.48
CA ASP A 66 9.00 -7.54 3.42
C ASP A 66 8.16 -7.62 4.71
N LEU A 67 8.72 -7.16 5.83
CA LEU A 67 7.96 -6.82 7.02
C LEU A 67 7.54 -5.35 6.95
N ASP A 68 6.26 -5.12 6.74
CA ASP A 68 5.71 -3.78 6.58
C ASP A 68 5.11 -3.28 7.91
N LEU A 69 5.64 -2.19 8.45
CA LEU A 69 5.26 -1.58 9.71
C LEU A 69 4.81 -0.13 9.53
N LEU A 70 3.80 0.29 10.30
CA LEU A 70 3.44 1.69 10.46
C LEU A 70 3.46 2.03 11.94
N LEU A 71 4.18 3.11 12.27
CA LEU A 71 4.28 3.68 13.60
C LEU A 71 3.63 5.07 13.62
N ALA A 72 2.64 5.25 14.49
CA ALA A 72 2.04 6.56 14.78
C ALA A 72 2.55 7.07 16.13
N LEU A 73 3.25 8.20 16.11
CA LEU A 73 3.69 8.91 17.30
C LEU A 73 2.62 9.90 17.79
N ARG A 74 2.71 10.31 19.05
CA ARG A 74 1.85 11.36 19.64
C ARG A 74 2.04 12.69 18.93
N ASP A 75 3.30 13.04 18.69
CA ASP A 75 3.74 14.29 18.08
C ASP A 75 4.35 14.02 16.69
N GLU A 76 4.67 15.10 15.96
CA GLU A 76 5.32 14.98 14.65
C GLU A 76 6.68 14.29 14.79
N PRO A 77 6.99 13.32 13.90
CA PRO A 77 8.27 12.63 13.91
C PRO A 77 9.44 13.55 13.63
N THR A 78 10.45 13.51 14.49
CA THR A 78 11.72 14.22 14.31
C THR A 78 12.69 13.45 13.40
N ASP A 79 13.80 14.06 13.02
CA ASP A 79 14.87 13.37 12.27
C ASP A 79 15.51 12.25 13.10
N GLU A 80 15.61 12.45 14.43
CA GLU A 80 16.08 11.42 15.36
C GLU A 80 15.13 10.20 15.37
N ASP A 81 13.82 10.42 15.40
CA ASP A 81 12.85 9.34 15.30
C ASP A 81 12.98 8.56 14.00
N ARG A 82 13.18 9.27 12.90
CA ARG A 82 13.39 8.65 11.59
C ARG A 82 14.70 7.85 11.54
N ALA A 83 15.77 8.35 12.19
CA ALA A 83 17.03 7.64 12.31
C ALA A 83 16.89 6.38 13.18
N GLN A 84 16.18 6.48 14.31
CA GLN A 84 15.92 5.36 15.22
C GLN A 84 15.05 4.28 14.55
N ALA A 85 14.04 4.70 13.78
CA ALA A 85 13.22 3.79 12.99
C ALA A 85 14.02 3.03 11.93
N ARG A 86 14.93 3.71 11.22
CA ARG A 86 15.86 3.07 10.27
C ARG A 86 16.79 2.08 10.98
N ALA A 87 17.37 2.46 12.11
CA ALA A 87 18.25 1.57 12.87
C ALA A 87 17.53 0.30 13.33
N LEU A 88 16.28 0.41 13.78
CA LEU A 88 15.45 -0.76 14.12
C LEU A 88 15.19 -1.63 12.90
N ALA A 89 14.82 -1.02 11.76
CA ALA A 89 14.60 -1.75 10.51
C ALA A 89 15.86 -2.53 10.07
N ASP A 90 17.04 -1.89 10.13
CA ASP A 90 18.32 -2.50 9.78
C ASP A 90 18.71 -3.67 10.71
N VAL A 91 18.33 -3.61 11.99
CA VAL A 91 18.55 -4.72 12.94
C VAL A 91 17.68 -5.89 12.57
N LEU A 92 16.38 -5.67 12.37
CA LEU A 92 15.43 -6.73 12.01
C LEU A 92 15.79 -7.40 10.69
N ASP A 93 16.19 -6.62 9.68
CA ASP A 93 16.58 -7.13 8.36
C ASP A 93 17.82 -8.03 8.44
N ARG A 94 18.80 -7.70 9.29
CA ARG A 94 20.00 -8.53 9.48
C ARG A 94 19.74 -9.80 10.30
N GLU A 95 18.81 -9.76 11.26
CA GLU A 95 18.59 -10.87 12.19
C GLU A 95 17.62 -11.92 11.67
N PHE A 96 16.75 -11.56 10.70
CA PHE A 96 15.66 -12.41 10.26
C PHE A 96 15.69 -12.68 8.74
N ALA A 97 16.35 -13.77 8.34
CA ALA A 97 16.47 -14.16 6.92
C ALA A 97 15.14 -14.53 6.22
N GLN A 98 14.04 -14.66 6.96
CA GLN A 98 12.72 -14.95 6.39
C GLN A 98 12.04 -13.74 5.76
N ILE A 99 12.52 -12.53 6.00
CA ILE A 99 12.06 -11.30 5.34
C ILE A 99 13.07 -10.82 4.29
N ASP A 100 12.61 -10.07 3.30
CA ASP A 100 13.42 -9.47 2.22
C ASP A 100 13.55 -7.94 2.43
N GLY A 101 13.43 -7.50 3.66
CA GLY A 101 13.53 -6.12 4.08
C GLY A 101 12.47 -5.71 5.09
N VAL A 102 12.66 -4.52 5.67
CA VAL A 102 11.70 -3.90 6.59
C VAL A 102 11.28 -2.54 6.08
N GLY A 103 9.98 -2.40 5.78
CA GLY A 103 9.35 -1.12 5.52
C GLY A 103 8.77 -0.55 6.82
N LEU A 104 9.26 0.62 7.29
CA LEU A 104 8.71 1.28 8.46
C LEU A 104 8.28 2.71 8.11
N ILE A 105 6.97 2.92 8.03
CA ILE A 105 6.35 4.23 7.88
C ILE A 105 6.21 4.84 9.28
N ILE A 106 6.67 6.08 9.46
CA ILE A 106 6.53 6.81 10.71
C ILE A 106 5.76 8.11 10.47
N LEU A 107 4.69 8.30 11.23
CA LEU A 107 3.71 9.39 11.10
C LEU A 107 3.34 9.92 12.49
N SER A 108 2.69 11.09 12.54
CA SER A 108 2.03 11.53 13.76
C SER A 108 0.57 11.03 13.82
N ARG A 109 0.04 10.92 15.03
CA ARG A 109 -1.40 10.69 15.25
C ARG A 109 -2.25 11.77 14.57
N THR A 110 -1.83 13.01 14.68
CA THR A 110 -2.51 14.16 14.09
C THR A 110 -2.58 14.06 12.58
N GLN A 111 -1.50 13.63 11.92
CA GLN A 111 -1.48 13.42 10.48
C GLN A 111 -2.46 12.34 10.06
N VAL A 112 -2.43 11.17 10.72
CA VAL A 112 -3.34 10.04 10.40
C VAL A 112 -4.81 10.42 10.53
N LEU A 113 -5.16 11.21 11.55
CA LEU A 113 -6.54 11.60 11.85
C LEU A 113 -6.97 12.93 11.23
N SER A 114 -6.11 13.57 10.42
CA SER A 114 -6.45 14.83 9.77
C SER A 114 -7.56 14.65 8.73
N ASP A 115 -8.38 15.68 8.53
CA ASP A 115 -9.44 15.65 7.51
C ASP A 115 -8.88 15.47 6.10
N LEU A 116 -7.69 16.00 5.83
CA LEU A 116 -7.00 15.89 4.55
C LEU A 116 -6.62 14.44 4.23
N GLU A 117 -6.17 13.68 5.24
CA GLU A 117 -5.72 12.31 5.10
C GLU A 117 -6.82 11.27 5.37
N ARG A 118 -8.02 11.71 5.70
CA ARG A 118 -9.14 10.82 6.08
C ARG A 118 -9.39 9.69 5.09
N HIS A 119 -9.36 9.96 3.77
CA HIS A 119 -9.60 8.98 2.71
C HIS A 119 -8.33 8.46 2.04
N ASP A 120 -7.16 8.72 2.61
CA ASP A 120 -5.87 8.16 2.19
C ASP A 120 -5.22 7.43 3.37
N LEU A 121 -4.42 8.10 4.21
CA LEU A 121 -3.78 7.47 5.38
C LEU A 121 -4.81 6.89 6.37
N GLY A 122 -5.91 7.61 6.63
CA GLY A 122 -6.97 7.14 7.52
C GLY A 122 -7.60 5.84 7.00
N TRP A 123 -7.97 5.81 5.72
CA TRP A 123 -8.45 4.59 5.09
C TRP A 123 -7.40 3.46 5.12
N PHE A 124 -6.14 3.76 4.83
CA PHE A 124 -5.05 2.80 4.86
C PHE A 124 -4.91 2.15 6.25
N VAL A 125 -4.93 2.97 7.31
CA VAL A 125 -4.88 2.49 8.69
C VAL A 125 -6.10 1.64 9.04
N ALA A 126 -7.30 2.10 8.69
CA ALA A 126 -8.54 1.42 9.06
C ALA A 126 -8.76 0.08 8.32
N CYS A 127 -8.39 0.02 7.03
CA CYS A 127 -8.73 -1.12 6.18
C CYS A 127 -7.54 -2.04 5.88
N LEU A 128 -6.30 -1.53 5.84
CA LEU A 128 -5.14 -2.32 5.41
C LEU A 128 -4.12 -2.58 6.53
N CYS A 129 -4.22 -1.88 7.67
CA CYS A 129 -3.30 -2.04 8.78
C CYS A 129 -3.92 -2.87 9.90
N THR A 130 -3.15 -3.82 10.44
CA THR A 130 -3.52 -4.68 11.57
C THR A 130 -2.89 -4.12 12.84
N PRO A 131 -3.66 -3.77 13.90
CA PRO A 131 -3.10 -3.28 15.15
C PRO A 131 -2.09 -4.27 15.76
N LEU A 132 -0.92 -3.76 16.13
CA LEU A 132 0.14 -4.52 16.80
C LEU A 132 0.36 -4.04 18.23
N LEU A 133 0.38 -2.72 18.46
CA LEU A 133 0.60 -2.06 19.74
C LEU A 133 -0.21 -0.77 19.86
N GLY A 134 -0.58 -0.41 21.09
CA GLY A 134 -1.25 0.85 21.41
C GLY A 134 -2.74 0.87 21.06
N GLU A 135 -3.29 2.07 20.88
CA GLU A 135 -4.70 2.26 20.50
C GLU A 135 -4.94 1.98 19.01
N ASP A 136 -6.13 1.53 18.66
CA ASP A 136 -6.49 1.41 17.24
C ASP A 136 -7.07 2.72 16.71
N LEU A 137 -6.29 3.49 15.96
CA LEU A 137 -6.73 4.77 15.41
C LEU A 137 -7.94 4.63 14.45
N ALA A 138 -8.22 3.43 13.96
CA ALA A 138 -9.42 3.18 13.15
C ALA A 138 -10.73 3.46 13.92
N GLU A 139 -10.71 3.41 15.26
CA GLU A 139 -11.87 3.73 16.09
C GLU A 139 -12.31 5.21 15.98
N TYR A 140 -11.39 6.09 15.54
CA TYR A 140 -11.63 7.52 15.33
C TYR A 140 -11.95 7.88 13.87
N LEU A 141 -11.96 6.88 12.97
CA LEU A 141 -12.11 7.06 11.53
C LEU A 141 -13.48 6.54 11.06
N PRO A 142 -14.00 7.06 9.95
CA PRO A 142 -15.23 6.51 9.39
C PRO A 142 -15.00 5.10 8.86
N ARG A 143 -16.09 4.39 8.64
CA ARG A 143 -16.07 3.17 7.84
C ARG A 143 -16.08 3.54 6.36
N TYR A 144 -15.31 2.81 5.55
CA TYR A 144 -15.07 3.14 4.14
C TYR A 144 -15.85 2.24 3.20
N ARG A 145 -16.37 2.84 2.13
CA ARG A 145 -16.99 2.13 1.00
C ARG A 145 -16.10 2.24 -0.23
N PRO A 146 -16.18 1.29 -1.17
CA PRO A 146 -15.47 1.38 -2.45
C PRO A 146 -16.16 2.39 -3.37
N ASP A 147 -16.07 3.68 -3.06
CA ASP A 147 -16.70 4.76 -3.78
C ASP A 147 -15.71 5.65 -4.55
N SER A 148 -16.25 6.61 -5.32
CA SER A 148 -15.46 7.52 -6.14
C SER A 148 -14.60 8.47 -5.32
N LEU A 149 -15.05 8.86 -4.12
CA LEU A 149 -14.28 9.72 -3.23
C LEU A 149 -13.03 8.98 -2.73
N LEU A 150 -13.20 7.74 -2.25
CA LEU A 150 -12.08 6.91 -1.83
C LEU A 150 -11.10 6.67 -3.00
N ALA A 151 -11.60 6.33 -4.19
CA ALA A 151 -10.79 6.19 -5.38
C ALA A 151 -9.95 7.44 -5.63
N ARG A 152 -10.59 8.62 -5.69
CA ARG A 152 -9.92 9.90 -5.94
C ARG A 152 -8.81 10.20 -4.93
N GLU A 153 -9.10 10.05 -3.64
CA GLU A 153 -8.16 10.43 -2.58
C GLU A 153 -7.01 9.41 -2.41
N THR A 154 -7.18 8.17 -2.87
CA THR A 154 -6.09 7.17 -2.82
C THR A 154 -5.15 7.23 -4.02
N ASN A 155 -5.66 7.44 -5.25
CA ASN A 155 -4.86 7.29 -6.47
C ASN A 155 -5.08 8.41 -7.53
N GLY A 156 -5.78 9.49 -7.18
CA GLY A 156 -6.07 10.60 -8.11
C GLY A 156 -4.88 11.53 -8.41
N ASP A 157 -3.68 11.16 -7.99
CA ASP A 157 -2.43 11.91 -8.18
C ASP A 157 -1.44 11.22 -9.13
N LEU A 158 -1.87 10.21 -9.88
CA LEU A 158 -1.01 9.44 -10.79
C LEU A 158 -0.18 10.33 -11.74
N ARG A 159 -0.73 11.47 -12.20
CA ARG A 159 -0.02 12.41 -13.05
C ARG A 159 1.26 12.95 -12.42
N LEU A 160 1.28 13.19 -11.10
CA LEU A 160 2.46 13.64 -10.37
C LEU A 160 3.52 12.54 -10.29
N PHE A 161 3.10 11.30 -10.11
CA PHE A 161 4.02 10.15 -10.09
C PHE A 161 4.66 9.90 -11.46
N LEU A 162 3.95 10.11 -12.57
CA LEU A 162 4.51 9.96 -13.92
C LEU A 162 5.72 10.87 -14.15
N ALA A 163 5.66 12.12 -13.70
CA ALA A 163 6.78 13.05 -13.79
C ALA A 163 7.99 12.54 -12.99
N ARG A 164 7.76 12.18 -11.73
CA ARG A 164 8.80 11.63 -10.83
C ARG A 164 9.44 10.35 -11.37
N TRP A 165 8.66 9.46 -11.98
CA TRP A 165 9.20 8.22 -12.57
C TRP A 165 10.09 8.48 -13.77
N ARG A 166 9.71 9.41 -14.65
CA ARG A 166 10.55 9.83 -15.78
C ARG A 166 11.89 10.40 -15.32
N GLU A 167 11.88 11.23 -14.28
CA GLU A 167 13.10 11.77 -13.67
C GLU A 167 13.98 10.66 -13.08
N ARG A 168 13.40 9.69 -12.39
CA ARG A 168 14.13 8.56 -11.81
C ARG A 168 14.74 7.66 -12.87
N ILE A 169 14.00 7.39 -13.95
CA ILE A 169 14.51 6.64 -15.11
C ILE A 169 15.68 7.40 -15.77
N ALA A 170 15.54 8.72 -15.95
CA ALA A 170 16.58 9.55 -16.55
C ALA A 170 17.86 9.63 -15.70
N ARG A 171 17.74 9.56 -14.36
CA ARG A 171 18.89 9.50 -13.43
C ARG A 171 19.61 8.14 -13.42
N GLY A 172 19.00 7.09 -13.99
CA GLY A 172 19.56 5.74 -13.97
C GLY A 172 19.31 4.97 -12.68
N ASP A 173 18.22 5.26 -11.94
CA ASP A 173 17.81 4.46 -10.79
C ASP A 173 17.63 3.00 -11.22
N ASP A 174 17.81 2.03 -10.26
CA ASP A 174 17.74 0.61 -10.57
C ASP A 174 16.46 0.22 -11.31
N PRO A 175 16.56 -0.33 -12.54
CA PRO A 175 15.40 -0.56 -13.40
C PRO A 175 14.43 -1.61 -12.85
N ARG A 176 14.90 -2.61 -12.10
CA ARG A 176 14.03 -3.63 -11.51
C ARG A 176 13.21 -3.06 -10.35
N THR A 177 13.82 -2.23 -9.52
CA THR A 177 13.13 -1.51 -8.46
C THR A 177 12.08 -0.58 -9.04
N LEU A 178 12.42 0.15 -10.11
CA LEU A 178 11.46 1.02 -10.81
C LEU A 178 10.31 0.23 -11.42
N ASP A 179 10.59 -0.89 -12.10
CA ASP A 179 9.56 -1.76 -12.70
C ASP A 179 8.57 -2.26 -11.65
N ARG A 180 9.07 -2.76 -10.50
CA ARG A 180 8.23 -3.20 -9.38
C ARG A 180 7.38 -2.06 -8.82
N LEU A 181 7.97 -0.88 -8.60
CA LEU A 181 7.29 0.27 -8.02
C LEU A 181 6.20 0.80 -8.95
N ILE A 182 6.55 1.04 -10.20
CA ILE A 182 5.64 1.63 -11.20
C ILE A 182 4.49 0.67 -11.50
N SER A 183 4.79 -0.61 -11.72
CA SER A 183 3.78 -1.61 -12.03
C SER A 183 2.77 -1.80 -10.89
N ARG A 184 3.23 -1.85 -9.64
CA ARG A 184 2.34 -1.90 -8.45
C ARG A 184 1.41 -0.69 -8.39
N HIS A 185 1.94 0.50 -8.64
CA HIS A 185 1.15 1.72 -8.61
C HIS A 185 0.10 1.74 -9.75
N LEU A 186 0.52 1.43 -10.98
CA LEU A 186 -0.40 1.36 -12.13
C LEU A 186 -1.53 0.35 -11.91
N VAL A 187 -1.23 -0.83 -11.38
CA VAL A 187 -2.25 -1.86 -11.10
C VAL A 187 -3.24 -1.40 -10.05
N ARG A 188 -2.77 -0.80 -8.96
CA ARG A 188 -3.62 -0.25 -7.90
C ARG A 188 -4.50 0.88 -8.42
N THR A 189 -3.93 1.81 -9.19
CA THR A 189 -4.69 2.91 -9.82
C THR A 189 -5.71 2.37 -10.82
N GLY A 190 -5.34 1.40 -11.66
CA GLY A 190 -6.28 0.76 -12.59
C GLY A 190 -7.43 0.07 -11.87
N PHE A 191 -7.16 -0.61 -10.78
CA PHE A 191 -8.19 -1.24 -9.96
C PHE A 191 -9.12 -0.19 -9.32
N THR A 192 -8.56 0.84 -8.67
CA THR A 192 -9.39 1.86 -8.01
C THR A 192 -10.19 2.71 -9.00
N LEU A 193 -9.77 2.80 -10.27
CA LEU A 193 -10.58 3.39 -11.34
C LEU A 193 -11.93 2.66 -11.51
N VAL A 194 -11.96 1.34 -11.36
CA VAL A 194 -13.16 0.51 -11.56
C VAL A 194 -13.79 0.01 -10.26
N MET A 195 -13.10 0.18 -9.15
CA MET A 195 -13.49 -0.30 -7.82
C MET A 195 -14.93 0.09 -7.43
N PRO A 196 -15.39 1.36 -7.62
CA PRO A 196 -16.76 1.73 -7.30
C PRO A 196 -17.81 1.00 -8.15
N ARG A 197 -17.50 0.72 -9.42
CA ARG A 197 -18.38 -0.02 -10.33
C ARG A 197 -18.41 -1.51 -10.04
N TRP A 198 -17.25 -2.06 -9.64
CA TRP A 198 -17.13 -3.46 -9.24
C TRP A 198 -17.79 -3.70 -7.86
N ASN A 199 -17.85 -2.66 -7.03
CA ASN A 199 -18.36 -2.67 -5.67
C ASN A 199 -17.68 -3.74 -4.82
N GLY A 200 -16.39 -3.54 -4.54
CA GLY A 200 -15.58 -4.47 -3.74
C GLY A 200 -14.16 -3.96 -3.53
N TRP A 201 -13.42 -4.69 -2.71
CA TRP A 201 -12.02 -4.42 -2.41
C TRP A 201 -11.17 -5.69 -2.48
N THR A 202 -9.95 -5.56 -2.95
CA THR A 202 -8.90 -6.59 -2.90
C THR A 202 -7.53 -5.94 -2.93
N SER A 203 -6.53 -6.53 -2.26
CA SER A 203 -5.11 -6.16 -2.38
C SER A 203 -4.31 -7.13 -3.28
N ASP A 204 -4.93 -8.16 -3.83
CA ASP A 204 -4.28 -9.05 -4.77
C ASP A 204 -4.12 -8.39 -6.14
N LEU A 205 -2.88 -8.13 -6.54
CA LEU A 205 -2.59 -7.41 -7.78
C LEU A 205 -3.04 -8.16 -9.04
N THR A 206 -3.06 -9.49 -9.01
CA THR A 206 -3.55 -10.30 -10.12
C THR A 206 -5.07 -10.12 -10.24
N GLN A 207 -5.79 -10.24 -9.13
CA GLN A 207 -7.23 -9.99 -9.09
C GLN A 207 -7.58 -8.55 -9.48
N MET A 208 -6.82 -7.56 -9.00
CA MET A 208 -6.96 -6.16 -9.40
C MET A 208 -6.91 -5.98 -10.91
N ALA A 209 -5.91 -6.60 -11.57
CA ALA A 209 -5.75 -6.53 -13.01
C ALA A 209 -6.90 -7.22 -13.78
N GLU A 210 -7.42 -8.35 -13.27
CA GLU A 210 -8.57 -9.04 -13.89
C GLU A 210 -9.87 -8.24 -13.72
N VAL A 211 -10.09 -7.65 -12.55
CA VAL A 211 -11.23 -6.74 -12.34
C VAL A 211 -11.15 -5.55 -13.30
N PHE A 212 -10.00 -4.89 -13.41
CA PHE A 212 -9.79 -3.82 -14.37
C PHE A 212 -10.06 -4.28 -15.81
N ALA A 213 -9.55 -5.44 -16.20
CA ALA A 213 -9.67 -5.99 -17.55
C ALA A 213 -11.12 -6.20 -17.99
N ALA A 214 -12.03 -6.50 -17.05
CA ALA A 214 -13.46 -6.67 -17.34
C ALA A 214 -14.13 -5.35 -17.77
N TYR A 215 -13.62 -4.19 -17.32
CA TYR A 215 -14.17 -2.87 -17.65
C TYR A 215 -13.41 -2.16 -18.78
N TYR A 216 -12.13 -2.50 -18.98
CA TYR A 216 -11.24 -1.90 -20.00
C TYR A 216 -10.52 -2.99 -20.80
N PRO A 217 -11.27 -3.80 -21.61
CA PRO A 217 -10.69 -4.95 -22.32
C PRO A 217 -9.57 -4.55 -23.28
N GLN A 218 -9.62 -3.35 -23.87
CA GLN A 218 -8.58 -2.83 -24.77
C GLN A 218 -7.23 -2.57 -24.06
N ARG A 219 -7.23 -2.42 -22.74
CA ARG A 219 -6.03 -2.21 -21.90
C ARG A 219 -5.69 -3.44 -21.03
N ALA A 220 -6.48 -4.51 -21.09
CA ALA A 220 -6.36 -5.69 -20.25
C ALA A 220 -4.96 -6.32 -20.29
N ASN A 221 -4.39 -6.52 -21.48
CA ASN A 221 -3.07 -7.12 -21.62
C ASN A 221 -1.94 -6.28 -21.02
N ALA A 222 -2.03 -4.95 -21.12
CA ALA A 222 -1.05 -4.04 -20.52
C ALA A 222 -1.12 -4.12 -18.99
N MET A 223 -2.33 -4.13 -18.41
CA MET A 223 -2.54 -4.22 -16.97
C MET A 223 -2.10 -5.58 -16.41
N ARG A 224 -2.38 -6.68 -17.09
CA ARG A 224 -1.92 -8.03 -16.70
C ARG A 224 -0.39 -8.14 -16.73
N ARG A 225 0.28 -7.52 -17.73
CA ARG A 225 1.75 -7.45 -17.76
C ARG A 225 2.29 -6.68 -16.56
N ALA A 226 1.69 -5.53 -16.23
CA ALA A 226 2.05 -4.76 -15.05
C ALA A 226 1.86 -5.59 -13.76
N ALA A 227 0.76 -6.31 -13.61
CA ALA A 227 0.53 -7.17 -12.43
C ALA A 227 1.59 -8.27 -12.28
N ARG A 228 2.05 -8.87 -13.39
CA ARG A 228 3.17 -9.85 -13.34
C ARG A 228 4.49 -9.19 -12.96
N ALA A 229 4.82 -8.04 -13.54
CA ALA A 229 6.05 -7.30 -13.23
C ALA A 229 6.09 -6.81 -11.76
N ALA A 230 4.94 -6.57 -11.14
CA ALA A 230 4.84 -6.24 -9.72
C ALA A 230 5.41 -7.34 -8.79
N TYR A 231 5.35 -8.60 -9.22
CA TYR A 231 5.91 -9.75 -8.49
C TYR A 231 7.28 -10.18 -9.02
N GLU A 232 7.48 -10.09 -10.35
CA GLU A 232 8.67 -10.57 -11.05
C GLU A 232 9.20 -9.46 -11.98
N PRO A 233 9.79 -8.39 -11.43
CA PRO A 233 10.27 -7.26 -12.21
C PRO A 233 11.47 -7.65 -13.07
N VAL A 234 11.45 -7.26 -14.33
CA VAL A 234 12.54 -7.46 -15.28
C VAL A 234 13.40 -6.21 -15.43
N GLY A 235 12.79 -5.04 -15.34
CA GLY A 235 13.46 -3.75 -15.51
C GLY A 235 13.80 -3.43 -16.97
N ALA A 236 13.09 -4.01 -17.93
CA ALA A 236 13.37 -3.78 -19.34
C ALA A 236 13.04 -2.34 -19.76
N PRO A 237 13.94 -1.62 -20.45
CA PRO A 237 13.72 -0.22 -20.82
C PRO A 237 12.44 0.03 -21.63
N HIS A 238 12.06 -0.90 -22.52
CA HIS A 238 10.83 -0.79 -23.29
C HIS A 238 9.56 -0.91 -22.41
N THR A 239 9.62 -1.72 -21.33
CA THR A 239 8.53 -1.85 -20.36
C THR A 239 8.35 -0.55 -19.58
N LEU A 240 9.43 0.04 -19.07
CA LEU A 240 9.38 1.30 -18.34
C LEU A 240 8.86 2.44 -19.24
N ARG A 241 9.26 2.49 -20.51
CA ARG A 241 8.68 3.43 -21.48
C ARG A 241 7.19 3.21 -21.69
N ALA A 242 6.76 1.96 -21.89
CA ALA A 242 5.33 1.66 -22.06
C ALA A 242 4.48 2.11 -20.86
N TYR A 243 5.02 2.03 -19.64
CA TYR A 243 4.36 2.53 -18.44
C TYR A 243 4.27 4.06 -18.42
N THR A 244 5.34 4.77 -18.76
CA THR A 244 5.43 6.22 -18.61
C THR A 244 4.97 7.02 -19.83
N GLU A 245 4.87 6.39 -21.00
CA GLU A 245 4.51 7.05 -22.28
C GLU A 245 3.16 6.58 -22.83
N ASP A 246 2.65 5.40 -22.46
CA ASP A 246 1.37 4.88 -22.95
C ASP A 246 0.37 4.61 -21.83
N LEU A 247 0.58 3.53 -21.03
CA LEU A 247 -0.42 3.09 -20.05
C LEU A 247 -0.67 4.14 -18.96
N GLY A 248 0.38 4.70 -18.39
CA GLY A 248 0.27 5.66 -17.30
C GLY A 248 -0.40 6.97 -17.70
N PRO A 249 0.01 7.64 -18.78
CA PRO A 249 -0.67 8.87 -19.26
C PRO A 249 -2.14 8.65 -19.58
N TRP A 250 -2.47 7.55 -20.26
CA TRP A 250 -3.86 7.19 -20.54
C TRP A 250 -4.65 6.97 -19.22
N LEU A 251 -4.09 6.19 -18.30
CA LEU A 251 -4.74 5.87 -17.03
C LEU A 251 -4.95 7.14 -16.19
N ALA A 252 -3.97 8.06 -16.16
CA ALA A 252 -4.09 9.31 -15.44
C ALA A 252 -5.21 10.20 -16.00
N ALA A 253 -5.33 10.28 -17.33
CA ALA A 253 -6.39 11.06 -17.98
C ALA A 253 -7.78 10.43 -17.73
N GLU A 254 -7.90 9.12 -17.87
CA GLU A 254 -9.16 8.40 -17.61
C GLU A 254 -9.58 8.51 -16.14
N TYR A 255 -8.62 8.40 -15.23
CA TYR A 255 -8.87 8.53 -13.79
C TYR A 255 -9.39 9.90 -13.42
N GLU A 256 -8.76 10.96 -13.95
CA GLU A 256 -9.19 12.35 -13.76
C GLU A 256 -10.61 12.58 -14.31
N ALA A 257 -10.92 12.01 -15.46
CA ALA A 257 -12.24 12.13 -16.07
C ALA A 257 -13.35 11.43 -15.25
N VAL A 258 -13.04 10.29 -14.62
CA VAL A 258 -14.02 9.48 -13.88
C VAL A 258 -14.16 9.93 -12.42
N HIS A 259 -13.05 10.19 -11.73
CA HIS A 259 -13.04 10.43 -10.28
C HIS A 259 -12.58 11.83 -9.88
N GLY A 260 -11.94 12.56 -10.80
CA GLY A 260 -11.28 13.83 -10.49
C GLY A 260 -9.84 13.64 -9.99
N VAL A 261 -9.27 14.72 -9.51
CA VAL A 261 -7.88 14.81 -9.03
C VAL A 261 -7.87 14.76 -7.50
N LYS A 262 -6.91 14.04 -6.93
CA LYS A 262 -6.64 13.99 -5.49
C LYS A 262 -6.35 15.40 -4.97
N ALA A 263 -6.90 15.74 -3.80
CA ALA A 263 -6.59 17.01 -3.14
C ALA A 263 -5.08 17.15 -2.92
N PRO A 264 -4.48 18.33 -3.21
CA PRO A 264 -3.05 18.55 -2.98
C PRO A 264 -2.66 18.28 -1.53
N ARG A 265 -1.48 17.69 -1.32
CA ARG A 265 -0.85 17.53 -0.02
C ARG A 265 0.25 18.58 0.14
N PRO A 266 0.39 19.21 1.33
CA PRO A 266 1.44 20.20 1.60
C PRO A 266 2.86 19.62 1.51
#